data_a0b0ee162d897037547dd6dbb9aae444
#
_entry.id   a0b0ee162d897037547dd6dbb9aae444
#
_cell.length_a   1.000
_cell.length_b   1.000
_cell.length_c   1.000
_cell.angle_alpha   90.00
_cell.angle_beta   90.00
_cell.angle_gamma   90.00
#
_symmetry.space_group_name_H-M   'P 1'
#
loop_
_entity.id
_entity.type
_entity.pdbx_description
1 polymer ?
#
loop_
_entity_poly.entity_id
_entity_poly.type
_entity_poly.pdbx_seq_one_letter_code
_entity_poly.pdbx_strand_id
1 'polypeptide(L)'
;MRQFKTLWKGMAAALAGGLLLCACSSEEDSLEIPEGKGYVKLSLHSETGFQTKASEGGYKDINNYTVQILQNDAVVDDNEFAYSEMPDFIELANGSYTFKAFYGEDKAVYAGEDTLNLYFSDEDAFTLEGDTATINLTCEPNSARINVVFAESMDTYFSDYKVIIST
;
A
#
# COMPACT_ATOMS: atom_id res chain seq x y z
N MET A 1 -43.12 -75.56 -13.37
CA MET A 1 -44.57 -75.31 -13.56
C MET A 1 -44.84 -73.79 -13.55
N ARG A 2 -45.45 -73.41 -14.67
CA ARG A 2 -46.37 -72.27 -14.84
C ARG A 2 -45.91 -70.91 -14.33
N GLN A 3 -45.57 -70.00 -15.29
CA GLN A 3 -46.47 -69.13 -16.07
C GLN A 3 -47.25 -68.15 -15.22
N PHE A 4 -47.19 -66.82 -15.42
CA PHE A 4 -47.89 -65.97 -16.36
C PHE A 4 -47.58 -64.52 -16.02
N LYS A 5 -47.11 -63.74 -16.98
CA LYS A 5 -47.83 -62.68 -17.72
C LYS A 5 -48.58 -61.66 -16.83
N THR A 6 -48.44 -60.39 -16.99
CA THR A 6 -48.69 -59.49 -18.13
C THR A 6 -48.33 -58.02 -17.73
N LEU A 7 -47.72 -57.33 -18.65
CA LEU A 7 -48.04 -56.01 -19.20
C LEU A 7 -49.07 -55.15 -18.49
N TRP A 8 -48.74 -53.90 -18.23
CA TRP A 8 -49.50 -52.82 -18.84
C TRP A 8 -48.72 -51.52 -18.90
N LYS A 9 -48.99 -50.85 -20.01
CA LYS A 9 -48.47 -49.53 -20.44
C LYS A 9 -49.05 -48.42 -19.59
N GLY A 10 -48.24 -47.35 -19.41
CA GLY A 10 -48.72 -46.09 -18.92
C GLY A 10 -47.65 -45.01 -19.11
N MET A 11 -47.74 -44.39 -20.27
CA MET A 11 -46.96 -43.29 -20.70
C MET A 11 -47.49 -42.03 -20.01
N ALA A 12 -46.65 -41.31 -19.22
CA ALA A 12 -46.90 -39.95 -18.87
C ALA A 12 -45.59 -39.18 -18.89
N ALA A 13 -45.46 -38.36 -19.91
CA ALA A 13 -44.39 -37.34 -20.00
C ALA A 13 -44.65 -36.25 -18.96
N ALA A 14 -43.67 -35.98 -18.12
CA ALA A 14 -43.61 -34.77 -17.37
C ALA A 14 -42.24 -34.12 -17.61
N LEU A 15 -42.26 -33.10 -18.44
CA LEU A 15 -41.19 -32.12 -18.54
C LEU A 15 -41.06 -31.43 -17.18
N ALA A 16 -39.98 -31.69 -16.46
CA ALA A 16 -39.55 -30.83 -15.37
C ALA A 16 -38.22 -30.23 -15.78
N GLY A 17 -38.29 -28.92 -16.13
CA GLY A 17 -37.14 -28.14 -16.48
C GLY A 17 -36.14 -28.10 -15.31
N GLY A 18 -34.96 -28.69 -15.55
CA GLY A 18 -33.82 -28.51 -14.69
C GLY A 18 -33.31 -27.07 -14.79
N LEU A 19 -33.60 -26.25 -13.80
CA LEU A 19 -32.86 -25.04 -13.53
C LEU A 19 -31.44 -25.46 -13.17
N LEU A 20 -30.53 -25.38 -14.14
CA LEU A 20 -29.10 -25.29 -13.91
C LEU A 20 -28.83 -23.97 -13.19
N LEU A 21 -28.87 -23.99 -11.87
CA LEU A 21 -28.22 -23.00 -11.06
C LEU A 21 -26.72 -23.18 -11.32
N CYS A 22 -26.18 -22.42 -12.29
CA CYS A 22 -24.78 -22.06 -12.28
C CYS A 22 -24.53 -21.27 -11.00
N ALA A 23 -24.23 -21.98 -9.92
CA ALA A 23 -23.49 -21.37 -8.83
C ALA A 23 -22.12 -21.02 -9.41
N CYS A 24 -21.95 -19.77 -9.85
CA CYS A 24 -20.65 -19.16 -9.87
C CYS A 24 -20.21 -19.10 -8.40
N SER A 25 -19.60 -20.17 -7.91
CA SER A 25 -18.66 -20.05 -6.82
C SER A 25 -17.50 -19.23 -7.42
N SER A 26 -17.41 -17.97 -7.10
CA SER A 26 -16.13 -17.29 -7.07
C SER A 26 -15.29 -18.14 -6.13
N GLU A 27 -14.42 -18.95 -6.69
CA GLU A 27 -13.27 -19.48 -5.96
C GLU A 27 -12.46 -18.23 -5.60
N GLU A 28 -12.77 -17.63 -4.45
CA GLU A 28 -11.76 -16.89 -3.73
C GLU A 28 -10.70 -17.96 -3.45
N ASP A 29 -9.56 -17.84 -4.14
CA ASP A 29 -8.35 -18.57 -3.79
C ASP A 29 -8.06 -18.21 -2.31
N SER A 30 -8.60 -19.00 -1.41
CA SER A 30 -8.28 -18.90 -0.01
C SER A 30 -6.84 -19.34 0.12
N LEU A 31 -5.93 -18.38 0.26
CA LEU A 31 -4.55 -18.65 0.57
C LEU A 31 -4.51 -19.57 1.79
N GLU A 32 -3.98 -20.79 1.61
CA GLU A 32 -3.75 -21.67 2.74
C GLU A 32 -2.67 -21.05 3.61
N ILE A 33 -3.05 -20.63 4.81
CA ILE A 33 -2.11 -20.03 5.76
C ILE A 33 -1.41 -21.16 6.50
N PRO A 34 -0.07 -21.28 6.42
CA PRO A 34 0.69 -22.30 7.15
C PRO A 34 0.56 -22.11 8.67
N GLU A 35 0.64 -23.21 9.42
CA GLU A 35 0.59 -23.16 10.89
C GLU A 35 1.73 -22.27 11.46
N GLY A 36 1.35 -21.35 12.34
CA GLY A 36 2.28 -20.42 12.97
C GLY A 36 2.71 -19.23 12.11
N LYS A 37 2.07 -19.02 10.97
CA LYS A 37 2.34 -17.91 10.04
C LYS A 37 1.08 -17.14 9.71
N GLY A 38 1.25 -16.01 9.04
CA GLY A 38 0.19 -15.19 8.46
C GLY A 38 0.69 -14.49 7.22
N TYR A 39 -0.19 -13.79 6.53
CA TYR A 39 0.13 -12.98 5.38
C TYR A 39 -0.12 -11.51 5.66
N VAL A 40 0.71 -10.64 5.11
CA VAL A 40 0.46 -9.19 5.13
C VAL A 40 0.42 -8.64 3.72
N LYS A 41 -0.49 -7.71 3.50
CA LYS A 41 -0.67 -6.96 2.26
C LYS A 41 -0.58 -5.47 2.56
N LEU A 42 0.12 -4.72 1.70
CA LEU A 42 0.22 -3.27 1.80
C LEU A 42 -0.57 -2.59 0.68
N SER A 43 -1.32 -1.56 1.04
CA SER A 43 -1.85 -0.55 0.14
C SER A 43 -1.17 0.77 0.45
N LEU A 44 -0.40 1.31 -0.50
CA LEU A 44 0.37 2.53 -0.33
C LEU A 44 -0.25 3.69 -1.10
N HIS A 45 -0.35 4.84 -0.44
CA HIS A 45 -0.74 6.11 -1.03
C HIS A 45 0.31 7.17 -0.71
N SER A 46 0.40 8.21 -1.54
CA SER A 46 1.25 9.37 -1.28
C SER A 46 0.42 10.63 -1.37
N GLU A 47 0.36 11.39 -0.28
CA GLU A 47 -0.28 12.71 -0.27
C GLU A 47 0.78 13.80 -0.43
N THR A 48 0.75 14.45 -1.58
CA THR A 48 1.62 15.59 -1.85
C THR A 48 0.88 16.88 -1.53
N GLY A 49 0.99 17.36 -0.28
CA GLY A 49 0.38 18.62 0.16
C GLY A 49 0.92 19.89 -0.53
N PHE A 50 1.84 19.73 -1.50
CA PHE A 50 2.42 20.85 -2.23
C PHE A 50 1.87 20.95 -3.64
N GLN A 51 1.33 22.11 -3.99
CA GLN A 51 1.22 22.50 -5.38
C GLN A 51 2.52 23.25 -5.78
N THR A 52 3.53 22.55 -6.23
CA THR A 52 4.69 23.21 -6.82
C THR A 52 4.53 23.26 -8.34
N LYS A 53 4.81 24.43 -8.93
CA LYS A 53 5.03 24.55 -10.39
C LYS A 53 6.37 23.95 -10.80
N ALA A 54 7.15 23.39 -9.87
CA ALA A 54 8.41 22.76 -10.13
C ALA A 54 8.18 21.31 -10.56
N SER A 55 8.96 20.87 -11.52
CA SER A 55 9.00 19.54 -12.14
C SER A 55 8.51 18.39 -11.27
N GLU A 56 7.74 17.53 -11.88
CA GLU A 56 7.24 16.29 -11.31
C GLU A 56 8.35 15.54 -10.57
N GLY A 57 8.33 15.60 -9.25
CA GLY A 57 9.29 14.89 -8.42
C GLY A 57 8.93 13.41 -8.34
N GLY A 58 9.92 12.55 -8.26
CA GLY A 58 9.75 11.11 -8.13
C GLY A 58 8.87 10.67 -6.96
N TYR A 59 8.66 11.56 -5.97
CA TYR A 59 7.79 11.33 -4.81
C TYR A 59 6.30 11.16 -5.13
N LYS A 60 5.86 11.54 -6.32
CA LYS A 60 4.47 11.35 -6.77
C LYS A 60 4.21 9.92 -7.26
N ASP A 61 5.24 9.22 -7.65
CA ASP A 61 5.13 7.84 -8.09
C ASP A 61 5.45 6.91 -6.93
N ILE A 62 4.42 6.27 -6.39
CA ILE A 62 4.55 5.34 -5.26
C ILE A 62 5.49 4.18 -5.56
N ASN A 63 5.73 3.86 -6.84
CA ASN A 63 6.67 2.81 -7.23
C ASN A 63 8.13 3.13 -6.85
N ASN A 64 8.43 4.42 -6.58
CA ASN A 64 9.76 4.85 -6.14
C ASN A 64 9.95 4.80 -4.61
N TYR A 65 8.93 4.37 -3.89
CA TYR A 65 9.01 4.26 -2.43
C TYR A 65 9.69 2.96 -2.03
N THR A 66 10.45 3.03 -0.96
CA THR A 66 10.97 1.85 -0.27
C THR A 66 10.02 1.45 0.82
N VAL A 67 9.76 0.15 0.95
CA VAL A 67 8.94 -0.43 2.01
C VAL A 67 9.78 -1.40 2.83
N GLN A 68 9.56 -1.41 4.14
CA GLN A 68 10.26 -2.24 5.11
C GLN A 68 9.26 -2.88 6.07
N ILE A 69 9.53 -4.11 6.46
CA ILE A 69 8.86 -4.74 7.60
C ILE A 69 9.86 -4.81 8.73
N LEU A 70 9.49 -4.24 9.87
CA LEU A 70 10.33 -4.14 11.06
C LEU A 70 9.77 -5.02 12.18
N GLN A 71 10.68 -5.63 12.95
CA GLN A 71 10.36 -6.22 14.24
C GLN A 71 11.44 -5.77 15.24
N ASN A 72 11.01 -5.15 16.35
CA ASN A 72 11.91 -4.54 17.33
C ASN A 72 12.89 -3.54 16.70
N ASP A 73 12.39 -2.67 15.83
CA ASP A 73 13.14 -1.63 15.10
C ASP A 73 14.23 -2.17 14.13
N ALA A 74 14.23 -3.44 13.82
CA ALA A 74 15.12 -4.05 12.85
C ALA A 74 14.33 -4.62 11.65
N VAL A 75 14.88 -4.47 10.45
CA VAL A 75 14.30 -5.09 9.23
C VAL A 75 14.31 -6.60 9.37
N VAL A 76 13.18 -7.24 9.11
CA VAL A 76 13.00 -8.68 9.24
C VAL A 76 13.41 -9.37 7.93
N ASP A 77 14.38 -10.29 7.99
CA ASP A 77 14.69 -11.27 6.94
C ASP A 77 14.58 -10.74 5.49
N ASP A 78 15.40 -9.77 5.12
CA ASP A 78 15.43 -9.17 3.78
C ASP A 78 14.09 -8.55 3.31
N ASN A 79 13.15 -8.26 4.22
CA ASN A 79 11.90 -7.59 3.91
C ASN A 79 12.08 -6.07 3.75
N GLU A 80 12.91 -5.70 2.80
CA GLU A 80 13.04 -4.35 2.26
C GLU A 80 12.89 -4.41 0.74
N PHE A 81 11.94 -3.68 0.19
CA PHE A 81 11.58 -3.71 -1.22
C PHE A 81 11.43 -2.31 -1.79
N ALA A 82 11.72 -2.13 -3.07
CA ALA A 82 11.03 -1.09 -3.82
C ALA A 82 9.53 -1.47 -3.91
N TYR A 83 8.62 -0.55 -3.70
CA TYR A 83 7.17 -0.86 -3.70
C TYR A 83 6.72 -1.53 -5.00
N SER A 84 7.33 -1.17 -6.14
CA SER A 84 7.08 -1.80 -7.44
C SER A 84 7.50 -3.28 -7.54
N GLU A 85 8.37 -3.73 -6.65
CA GLU A 85 8.92 -5.09 -6.61
C GLU A 85 8.36 -5.92 -5.46
N MET A 86 7.55 -5.30 -4.60
CA MET A 86 6.97 -5.96 -3.44
C MET A 86 5.95 -7.02 -3.90
N PRO A 87 5.97 -8.23 -3.34
CA PRO A 87 4.94 -9.22 -3.62
C PRO A 87 3.58 -8.80 -3.05
N ASP A 88 2.49 -9.24 -3.69
CA ASP A 88 1.12 -8.93 -3.26
C ASP A 88 0.83 -9.36 -1.81
N PHE A 89 1.47 -10.44 -1.38
CA PHE A 89 1.38 -11.00 -0.03
C PHE A 89 2.78 -11.38 0.46
N ILE A 90 3.10 -10.98 1.67
CA ILE A 90 4.33 -11.36 2.35
C ILE A 90 3.99 -12.32 3.47
N GLU A 91 4.60 -13.50 3.47
CA GLU A 91 4.45 -14.50 4.52
C GLU A 91 5.39 -14.19 5.68
N LEU A 92 4.86 -14.11 6.89
CA LEU A 92 5.61 -13.88 8.12
C LEU A 92 5.18 -14.86 9.21
N ALA A 93 6.05 -15.09 10.19
CA ALA A 93 5.67 -15.80 11.42
C ALA A 93 4.62 -14.98 12.19
N ASN A 94 3.82 -15.65 13.03
CA ASN A 94 2.92 -14.94 13.93
C ASN A 94 3.73 -14.04 14.87
N GLY A 95 3.27 -12.80 15.06
CA GLY A 95 3.96 -11.81 15.88
C GLY A 95 3.55 -10.39 15.58
N SER A 96 4.16 -9.45 16.30
CA SER A 96 3.93 -8.02 16.11
C SER A 96 5.04 -7.41 15.27
N TYR A 97 4.66 -6.56 14.34
CA TYR A 97 5.53 -5.93 13.35
C TYR A 97 5.14 -4.49 13.12
N THR A 98 6.01 -3.74 12.46
CA THR A 98 5.71 -2.41 11.91
C THR A 98 5.96 -2.45 10.41
N PHE A 99 5.00 -2.00 9.62
CA PHE A 99 5.18 -1.74 8.21
C PHE A 99 5.57 -0.28 8.04
N LYS A 100 6.67 0.00 7.36
CA LYS A 100 7.16 1.35 7.10
C LYS A 100 7.34 1.56 5.60
N ALA A 101 6.87 2.69 5.09
CA ALA A 101 7.12 3.12 3.72
C ALA A 101 7.75 4.51 3.72
N PHE A 102 8.69 4.76 2.80
CA PHE A 102 9.34 6.07 2.71
C PHE A 102 9.90 6.32 1.31
N TYR A 103 10.05 7.61 1.01
CA TYR A 103 10.75 8.13 -0.18
C TYR A 103 11.78 9.16 0.25
N GLY A 104 12.98 9.11 -0.34
CA GLY A 104 14.08 10.00 -0.01
C GLY A 104 14.87 9.58 1.22
N GLU A 105 15.64 10.51 1.77
CA GLU A 105 16.48 10.28 2.96
C GLU A 105 16.03 11.17 4.09
N ASP A 106 15.88 10.60 5.28
CA ASP A 106 15.63 11.36 6.51
C ASP A 106 16.90 12.07 6.97
N LYS A 107 17.11 13.25 6.41
CA LYS A 107 18.25 14.09 6.77
C LYS A 107 17.86 15.57 6.83
N ALA A 108 18.63 16.33 7.59
CA ALA A 108 18.45 17.76 7.67
C ALA A 108 18.59 18.43 6.29
N VAL A 109 17.68 19.36 5.98
CA VAL A 109 17.71 20.18 4.77
C VAL A 109 18.19 21.58 5.16
N TYR A 110 19.22 22.07 4.47
CA TYR A 110 19.80 23.40 4.73
C TYR A 110 19.33 24.41 3.70
N ALA A 111 19.19 25.66 4.13
CA ALA A 111 18.85 26.76 3.25
C ALA A 111 19.95 26.99 2.19
N GLY A 112 19.54 27.14 0.93
CA GLY A 112 20.45 27.41 -0.20
C GLY A 112 20.93 26.19 -0.98
N GLU A 113 20.49 24.99 -0.61
CA GLU A 113 20.73 23.81 -1.44
C GLU A 113 19.77 23.79 -2.63
N ASP A 114 20.32 23.59 -3.84
CA ASP A 114 19.54 23.50 -5.08
C ASP A 114 18.74 22.20 -5.19
N THR A 115 19.11 21.18 -4.42
CA THR A 115 18.47 19.89 -4.42
C THR A 115 17.42 19.81 -3.30
N LEU A 116 16.17 19.62 -3.70
CA LEU A 116 15.10 19.28 -2.76
C LEU A 116 15.32 17.86 -2.24
N ASN A 117 15.83 17.76 -1.02
CA ASN A 117 15.77 16.52 -0.29
C ASN A 117 14.41 16.46 0.41
N LEU A 118 13.43 15.81 -0.24
CA LEU A 118 12.12 15.60 0.33
C LEU A 118 12.08 14.18 0.90
N TYR A 119 11.75 14.08 2.17
CA TYR A 119 11.48 12.82 2.83
C TYR A 119 9.98 12.70 3.08
N PHE A 120 9.41 11.63 2.56
CA PHE A 120 8.03 11.24 2.78
C PHE A 120 8.04 9.93 3.52
N SER A 121 7.24 9.78 4.54
CA SER A 121 7.14 8.51 5.26
C SER A 121 5.79 8.34 5.92
N ASP A 122 5.48 7.07 6.16
CA ASP A 122 4.39 6.64 7.05
C ASP A 122 4.73 5.25 7.58
N GLU A 123 4.22 4.93 8.76
CA GLU A 123 4.38 3.61 9.38
C GLU A 123 3.17 3.23 10.21
N ASP A 124 2.84 1.95 10.21
CA ASP A 124 1.75 1.40 11.03
C ASP A 124 2.14 0.03 11.60
N ALA A 125 1.73 -0.18 12.85
CA ALA A 125 1.99 -1.43 13.57
C ALA A 125 0.85 -2.43 13.33
N PHE A 126 1.21 -3.70 13.18
CA PHE A 126 0.24 -4.79 13.01
C PHE A 126 0.66 -6.05 13.75
N THR A 127 -0.28 -6.97 13.93
CA THR A 127 -0.03 -8.27 14.53
C THR A 127 -0.64 -9.35 13.65
N LEU A 128 0.09 -10.44 13.44
CA LEU A 128 -0.36 -11.65 12.76
C LEU A 128 -0.61 -12.76 13.78
N GLU A 129 -1.78 -13.39 13.69
CA GLU A 129 -2.22 -14.49 14.56
C GLU A 129 -2.77 -15.67 13.74
N GLY A 130 -2.17 -15.97 12.58
CA GLY A 130 -2.63 -17.01 11.66
C GLY A 130 -3.70 -16.51 10.70
N ASP A 131 -3.67 -15.23 10.36
CA ASP A 131 -4.62 -14.54 9.50
C ASP A 131 -3.92 -13.73 8.40
N THR A 132 -4.68 -12.95 7.66
CA THR A 132 -4.16 -12.00 6.68
C THR A 132 -4.44 -10.57 7.17
N ALA A 133 -3.37 -9.79 7.37
CA ALA A 133 -3.45 -8.37 7.69
C ALA A 133 -3.37 -7.53 6.41
N THR A 134 -4.18 -6.47 6.33
CA THR A 134 -4.07 -5.45 5.29
C THR A 134 -3.70 -4.12 5.94
N ILE A 135 -2.55 -3.59 5.54
CA ILE A 135 -2.01 -2.32 6.03
C ILE A 135 -2.22 -1.25 4.97
N ASN A 136 -2.69 -0.07 5.38
CA ASN A 136 -2.88 1.06 4.49
C ASN A 136 -1.99 2.20 4.98
N LEU A 137 -0.98 2.56 4.20
CA LEU A 137 -0.10 3.67 4.51
C LEU A 137 -0.35 4.85 3.58
N THR A 138 -0.27 6.06 4.13
CA THR A 138 -0.38 7.30 3.38
C THR A 138 0.83 8.17 3.69
N CYS A 139 1.86 8.06 2.87
CA CYS A 139 3.09 8.81 3.07
C CYS A 139 2.89 10.30 2.87
N GLU A 140 3.22 11.07 3.88
CA GLU A 140 3.19 12.52 3.90
C GLU A 140 4.61 13.10 3.95
N PRO A 141 4.80 14.35 3.48
CA PRO A 141 6.11 14.99 3.58
C PRO A 141 6.45 15.36 5.02
N ASN A 142 7.61 14.96 5.48
CA ASN A 142 8.12 15.30 6.83
C ASN A 142 8.77 16.69 6.88
N SER A 143 8.83 17.41 5.75
CA SER A 143 9.43 18.73 5.64
C SER A 143 8.60 19.67 4.78
N ALA A 144 8.66 20.97 5.07
CA ALA A 144 8.03 21.99 4.26
C ALA A 144 9.10 22.87 3.59
N ARG A 145 8.83 23.30 2.35
CA ARG A 145 9.67 24.28 1.66
C ARG A 145 9.05 25.66 1.75
N ILE A 146 9.82 26.61 2.25
CA ILE A 146 9.47 28.03 2.23
C ILE A 146 10.32 28.72 1.17
N ASN A 147 9.67 29.28 0.16
CA ASN A 147 10.34 30.09 -0.86
C ASN A 147 10.01 31.57 -0.64
N VAL A 148 11.02 32.34 -0.33
CA VAL A 148 10.89 33.79 -0.13
C VAL A 148 11.43 34.50 -1.37
N VAL A 149 10.58 35.26 -2.05
CA VAL A 149 10.95 36.05 -3.22
C VAL A 149 10.80 37.53 -2.85
N PHE A 150 11.89 38.26 -2.88
CA PHE A 150 11.89 39.70 -2.74
C PHE A 150 11.52 40.38 -4.05
N ALA A 151 10.70 41.42 -3.99
CA ALA A 151 10.42 42.22 -5.17
C ALA A 151 11.68 42.99 -5.60
N GLU A 152 11.91 43.11 -6.93
CA GLU A 152 13.06 43.84 -7.47
C GLU A 152 13.17 45.31 -6.95
N SER A 153 12.04 45.89 -6.60
CA SER A 153 12.01 47.24 -6.01
C SER A 153 12.62 47.33 -4.60
N MET A 154 12.83 46.22 -3.91
CA MET A 154 13.40 46.20 -2.56
C MET A 154 14.80 46.85 -2.54
N ASP A 155 15.62 46.54 -3.51
CA ASP A 155 17.00 47.11 -3.62
C ASP A 155 17.01 48.61 -3.84
N THR A 156 15.90 49.18 -4.31
CA THR A 156 15.76 50.64 -4.51
C THR A 156 15.50 51.38 -3.21
N TYR A 157 14.80 50.72 -2.28
CA TYR A 157 14.34 51.38 -1.04
C TYR A 157 15.05 50.92 0.21
N PHE A 158 15.71 49.74 0.17
CA PHE A 158 16.36 49.14 1.31
C PHE A 158 17.77 48.72 0.94
N SER A 159 18.76 49.10 1.70
CA SER A 159 20.15 48.70 1.53
C SER A 159 20.47 47.34 2.17
N ASP A 160 19.60 46.89 3.08
CA ASP A 160 19.77 45.63 3.81
C ASP A 160 18.42 45.11 4.29
N TYR A 161 18.15 43.82 4.05
CA TYR A 161 16.92 43.15 4.51
C TYR A 161 17.19 41.67 4.76
N LYS A 162 16.44 41.11 5.69
CA LYS A 162 16.49 39.69 6.03
C LYS A 162 15.12 39.15 6.37
N VAL A 163 14.91 37.85 6.10
CA VAL A 163 13.78 37.10 6.61
C VAL A 163 14.25 36.21 7.74
N ILE A 164 13.49 36.19 8.83
CA ILE A 164 13.69 35.28 9.94
C ILE A 164 12.50 34.33 9.94
N ILE A 165 12.75 33.02 9.79
CA ILE A 165 11.75 31.96 9.90
C ILE A 165 11.99 31.31 11.27
N SER A 166 10.95 31.27 12.09
CA SER A 166 10.96 30.58 13.39
C SER A 166 9.95 29.42 13.32
N THR A 167 10.35 28.24 13.78
CA THR A 167 9.53 27.04 13.90
C THR A 167 9.33 26.70 15.36
#